data_8cd7888365528b26a928f9c319636b51
#
_entry.id   8cd7888365528b26a928f9c319636b51
#
_cell.length_a   1.000
_cell.length_b   1.000
_cell.length_c   1.000
_cell.angle_alpha   90.00
_cell.angle_beta   90.00
_cell.angle_gamma   90.00
#
_symmetry.space_group_name_H-M   'P 1'
#
loop_
_entity.id
_entity.type
_entity.pdbx_description
1 polymer ?
#
loop_
_entity_poly.entity_id
_entity_poly.type
_entity_poly.pdbx_seq_one_letter_code
_entity_poly.pdbx_strand_id
1 'polypeptide(L)'
;MHLALREAGQNHTDKAIAHLKQLLDAEPQNGRAWYLIGALHAEIGLYDRAVEEMHKAVALDSDLPAASFQLGLLYMTSGRADEADSAWQALDRLGEDSSFYLFKRGLLHLAANEYQACIDDLKRGMAMNADNPNLNIDMQRIAGNAQKLIDESPTQDSSQETADRDSLLAAYRRSNFDSEY
;
A
#
# COMPACT_ATOMS: atom_id res chain seq x y z
N MET A 1 -20.38 -7.99 -4.36
CA MET A 1 -18.93 -8.23 -4.42
C MET A 1 -18.44 -8.59 -5.84
N HIS A 2 -18.84 -9.73 -6.46
CA HIS A 2 -18.34 -10.15 -7.78
C HIS A 2 -18.49 -9.11 -8.91
N LEU A 3 -19.62 -8.40 -8.95
CA LEU A 3 -19.84 -7.34 -9.95
C LEU A 3 -18.84 -6.20 -9.78
N ALA A 4 -18.62 -5.75 -8.54
CA ALA A 4 -17.68 -4.67 -8.25
C ALA A 4 -16.23 -5.06 -8.65
N LEU A 5 -15.79 -6.27 -8.31
CA LEU A 5 -14.47 -6.77 -8.69
C LEU A 5 -14.29 -6.88 -10.21
N ARG A 6 -15.34 -7.31 -10.93
CA ARG A 6 -15.30 -7.37 -12.39
C ARG A 6 -15.20 -5.98 -13.02
N GLU A 7 -15.99 -5.01 -12.53
CA GLU A 7 -15.94 -3.64 -13.03
C GLU A 7 -14.58 -2.99 -12.72
N ALA A 8 -14.03 -3.20 -11.52
CA ALA A 8 -12.68 -2.75 -11.17
C ALA A 8 -11.61 -3.34 -12.10
N GLY A 9 -11.66 -4.65 -12.37
CA GLY A 9 -10.75 -5.33 -13.31
C GLY A 9 -10.88 -4.87 -14.77
N GLN A 10 -11.94 -4.12 -15.11
CA GLN A 10 -12.16 -3.49 -16.42
C GLN A 10 -11.89 -1.98 -16.41
N ASN A 11 -11.28 -1.45 -15.36
CA ASN A 11 -11.04 -0.02 -15.13
C ASN A 11 -12.32 0.84 -15.10
N HIS A 12 -13.47 0.22 -14.76
CA HIS A 12 -14.74 0.91 -14.56
C HIS A 12 -14.92 1.29 -13.08
N THR A 13 -14.02 2.10 -12.55
CA THR A 13 -13.92 2.45 -11.12
C THR A 13 -15.23 3.01 -10.57
N ASP A 14 -15.89 3.92 -11.30
CA ASP A 14 -17.17 4.50 -10.87
C ASP A 14 -18.27 3.46 -10.65
N LYS A 15 -18.36 2.48 -11.58
CA LYS A 15 -19.35 1.39 -11.47
C LYS A 15 -19.00 0.44 -10.32
N ALA A 16 -17.72 0.14 -10.15
CA ALA A 16 -17.26 -0.67 -9.04
C ALA A 16 -17.62 -0.03 -7.69
N ILE A 17 -17.34 1.28 -7.53
CA ILE A 17 -17.72 2.05 -6.34
C ILE A 17 -19.23 2.05 -6.14
N ALA A 18 -20.05 2.24 -7.19
CA ALA A 18 -21.50 2.21 -7.07
C ALA A 18 -22.02 0.85 -6.58
N HIS A 19 -21.48 -0.26 -7.09
CA HIS A 19 -21.83 -1.61 -6.64
C HIS A 19 -21.40 -1.87 -5.19
N LEU A 20 -20.24 -1.37 -4.77
CA LEU A 20 -19.78 -1.49 -3.39
C LEU A 20 -20.64 -0.68 -2.43
N LYS A 21 -21.08 0.54 -2.81
CA LYS A 21 -22.01 1.33 -2.01
C LYS A 21 -23.35 0.60 -1.80
N GLN A 22 -23.93 0.06 -2.88
CA GLN A 22 -25.15 -0.75 -2.78
C GLN A 22 -24.98 -1.97 -1.87
N LEU A 23 -23.82 -2.63 -1.94
CA LEU A 23 -23.51 -3.74 -1.06
C LEU A 23 -23.42 -3.27 0.41
N LEU A 24 -22.76 -2.17 0.68
CA LEU A 24 -22.60 -1.61 2.02
C LEU A 24 -23.89 -1.05 2.60
N ASP A 25 -24.85 -0.61 1.78
CA ASP A 25 -26.20 -0.25 2.22
C ASP A 25 -26.96 -1.47 2.76
N ALA A 26 -26.73 -2.65 2.16
CA ALA A 26 -27.33 -3.91 2.59
C ALA A 26 -26.53 -4.61 3.70
N GLU A 27 -25.22 -4.52 3.65
CA GLU A 27 -24.25 -5.20 4.52
C GLU A 27 -23.25 -4.20 5.11
N PRO A 28 -23.64 -3.30 6.03
CA PRO A 28 -22.75 -2.24 6.53
C PRO A 28 -21.58 -2.76 7.36
N GLN A 29 -21.62 -4.02 7.82
CA GLN A 29 -20.54 -4.68 8.56
C GLN A 29 -19.60 -5.51 7.67
N ASN A 30 -19.69 -5.37 6.35
CA ASN A 30 -18.81 -6.10 5.43
C ASN A 30 -17.45 -5.43 5.31
N GLY A 31 -16.47 -5.84 6.16
CA GLY A 31 -15.13 -5.29 6.21
C GLY A 31 -14.39 -5.36 4.87
N ARG A 32 -14.57 -6.46 4.10
CA ARG A 32 -13.97 -6.59 2.76
C ARG A 32 -14.53 -5.59 1.75
N ALA A 33 -15.82 -5.26 1.85
CA ALA A 33 -16.42 -4.25 0.98
C ALA A 33 -15.89 -2.85 1.33
N TRP A 34 -15.70 -2.54 2.62
CA TRP A 34 -15.04 -1.32 3.06
C TRP A 34 -13.59 -1.23 2.59
N TYR A 35 -12.84 -2.32 2.65
CA TYR A 35 -11.48 -2.37 2.09
C TYR A 35 -11.46 -2.06 0.59
N LEU A 36 -12.33 -2.74 -0.19
CA LEU A 36 -12.35 -2.57 -1.64
C LEU A 36 -12.75 -1.15 -2.06
N ILE A 37 -13.73 -0.54 -1.41
CA ILE A 37 -14.12 0.84 -1.75
C ILE A 37 -13.03 1.83 -1.35
N GLY A 38 -12.33 1.60 -0.23
CA GLY A 38 -11.18 2.40 0.20
C GLY A 38 -10.01 2.28 -0.78
N ALA A 39 -9.74 1.08 -1.29
CA ALA A 39 -8.71 0.87 -2.31
C ALA A 39 -9.02 1.63 -3.61
N LEU A 40 -10.28 1.58 -4.09
CA LEU A 40 -10.70 2.32 -5.28
C LEU A 40 -10.66 3.84 -5.07
N HIS A 41 -11.03 4.33 -3.88
CA HIS A 41 -10.90 5.76 -3.58
C HIS A 41 -9.44 6.21 -3.49
N ALA A 42 -8.55 5.36 -2.97
CA ALA A 42 -7.11 5.62 -2.99
C ALA A 42 -6.57 5.70 -4.42
N GLU A 43 -7.00 4.77 -5.29
CA GLU A 43 -6.63 4.73 -6.72
C GLU A 43 -6.98 6.02 -7.46
N ILE A 44 -8.14 6.61 -7.15
CA ILE A 44 -8.57 7.90 -7.76
C ILE A 44 -8.18 9.14 -6.94
N GLY A 45 -7.24 9.02 -6.02
CA GLY A 45 -6.68 10.14 -5.26
C GLY A 45 -7.54 10.69 -4.12
N LEU A 46 -8.65 10.03 -3.76
CA LEU A 46 -9.52 10.43 -2.65
C LEU A 46 -8.99 9.87 -1.31
N TYR A 47 -7.77 10.29 -0.94
CA TYR A 47 -7.00 9.70 0.18
C TYR A 47 -7.68 9.79 1.53
N ASP A 48 -8.32 10.93 1.87
CA ASP A 48 -9.01 11.09 3.15
C ASP A 48 -10.15 10.07 3.29
N ARG A 49 -10.93 9.89 2.22
CA ARG A 49 -11.98 8.86 2.18
C ARG A 49 -11.41 7.46 2.27
N ALA A 50 -10.34 7.19 1.54
CA ALA A 50 -9.67 5.89 1.57
C ALA A 50 -9.22 5.54 2.99
N VAL A 51 -8.63 6.48 3.72
CA VAL A 51 -8.22 6.30 5.13
C VAL A 51 -9.41 5.98 6.01
N GLU A 52 -10.52 6.73 5.92
CA GLU A 52 -11.73 6.47 6.71
C GLU A 52 -12.33 5.08 6.43
N GLU A 53 -12.36 4.67 5.17
CA GLU A 53 -12.92 3.39 4.73
C GLU A 53 -12.02 2.21 5.13
N MET A 54 -10.69 2.39 5.03
CA MET A 54 -9.72 1.40 5.51
C MET A 54 -9.79 1.23 7.03
N HIS A 55 -9.99 2.31 7.79
CA HIS A 55 -10.25 2.21 9.23
C HIS A 55 -11.47 1.36 9.55
N LYS A 56 -12.58 1.56 8.82
CA LYS A 56 -13.77 0.72 8.98
C LYS A 56 -13.49 -0.73 8.62
N ALA A 57 -12.74 -0.96 7.55
CA ALA A 57 -12.36 -2.31 7.14
C ALA A 57 -11.57 -3.03 8.24
N VAL A 58 -10.53 -2.41 8.79
CA VAL A 58 -9.70 -2.98 9.86
C VAL A 58 -10.50 -3.18 11.15
N ALA A 59 -11.39 -2.24 11.50
CA ALA A 59 -12.23 -2.36 12.70
C ALA A 59 -13.26 -3.50 12.60
N LEU A 60 -13.76 -3.79 11.39
CA LEU A 60 -14.77 -4.82 11.15
C LEU A 60 -14.17 -6.20 10.88
N ASP A 61 -12.97 -6.26 10.34
CA ASP A 61 -12.25 -7.48 9.99
C ASP A 61 -10.76 -7.32 10.32
N SER A 62 -10.38 -7.66 11.55
CA SER A 62 -8.99 -7.60 12.01
C SER A 62 -8.07 -8.63 11.34
N ASP A 63 -8.66 -9.64 10.68
CA ASP A 63 -7.96 -10.69 9.95
C ASP A 63 -7.84 -10.38 8.45
N LEU A 64 -7.91 -9.09 8.09
CA LEU A 64 -7.71 -8.60 6.73
C LEU A 64 -6.36 -7.85 6.62
N PRO A 65 -5.21 -8.56 6.47
CA PRO A 65 -3.88 -7.95 6.44
C PRO A 65 -3.71 -6.91 5.32
N ALA A 66 -4.40 -7.11 4.19
CA ALA A 66 -4.41 -6.17 3.07
C ALA A 66 -4.92 -4.78 3.47
N ALA A 67 -5.97 -4.70 4.31
CA ALA A 67 -6.51 -3.43 4.77
C ALA A 67 -5.53 -2.72 5.72
N SER A 68 -4.94 -3.45 6.68
CA SER A 68 -3.91 -2.90 7.59
C SER A 68 -2.68 -2.43 6.82
N PHE A 69 -2.23 -3.21 5.83
CA PHE A 69 -1.10 -2.84 5.00
C PHE A 69 -1.38 -1.55 4.21
N GLN A 70 -2.52 -1.49 3.52
CA GLN A 70 -2.91 -0.35 2.70
C GLN A 70 -3.12 0.93 3.54
N LEU A 71 -3.73 0.79 4.73
CA LEU A 71 -3.90 1.92 5.66
C LEU A 71 -2.55 2.51 6.08
N GLY A 72 -1.63 1.66 6.51
CA GLY A 72 -0.29 2.10 6.89
C GLY A 72 0.48 2.73 5.73
N LEU A 73 0.32 2.20 4.51
CA LEU A 73 0.92 2.77 3.32
C LEU A 73 0.37 4.18 3.00
N LEU A 74 -0.95 4.38 3.11
CA LEU A 74 -1.58 5.70 2.96
C LEU A 74 -1.04 6.70 3.98
N TYR A 75 -0.86 6.28 5.23
CA TYR A 75 -0.26 7.11 6.26
C TYR A 75 1.20 7.43 5.99
N MET A 76 2.00 6.42 5.63
CA MET A 76 3.42 6.60 5.33
C MET A 76 3.64 7.59 4.17
N THR A 77 2.89 7.43 3.08
CA THR A 77 2.97 8.32 1.91
C THR A 77 2.45 9.74 2.18
N SER A 78 1.68 9.92 3.25
CA SER A 78 1.21 11.23 3.73
C SER A 78 2.12 11.86 4.80
N GLY A 79 3.28 11.24 5.10
CA GLY A 79 4.21 11.72 6.12
C GLY A 79 3.77 11.45 7.56
N ARG A 80 2.76 10.59 7.77
CA ARG A 80 2.16 10.27 9.06
C ARG A 80 2.74 8.95 9.60
N ALA A 81 4.03 8.96 9.94
CA ALA A 81 4.80 7.77 10.27
C ALA A 81 4.27 7.01 11.51
N ASP A 82 3.87 7.73 12.57
CA ASP A 82 3.37 7.12 13.80
C ASP A 82 2.04 6.38 13.57
N GLU A 83 1.16 6.95 12.74
CA GLU A 83 -0.09 6.30 12.36
C GLU A 83 0.14 5.12 11.42
N ALA A 84 1.13 5.19 10.55
CA ALA A 84 1.53 4.07 9.70
C ALA A 84 2.01 2.89 10.55
N ASP A 85 2.88 3.13 11.52
CA ASP A 85 3.36 2.09 12.45
C ASP A 85 2.19 1.46 13.21
N SER A 86 1.30 2.29 13.76
CA SER A 86 0.09 1.82 14.47
C SER A 86 -0.81 0.94 13.59
N ALA A 87 -1.05 1.33 12.35
CA ALA A 87 -1.86 0.55 11.39
C ALA A 87 -1.19 -0.79 11.04
N TRP A 88 0.15 -0.83 11.03
CA TRP A 88 0.92 -2.01 10.69
C TRP A 88 1.21 -2.97 11.83
N GLN A 89 0.90 -2.62 13.10
CA GLN A 89 1.12 -3.52 14.25
C GLN A 89 0.45 -4.89 14.08
N ALA A 90 -0.73 -4.93 13.46
CA ALA A 90 -1.44 -6.19 13.21
C ALA A 90 -0.63 -7.15 12.33
N LEU A 91 0.24 -6.62 11.45
CA LEU A 91 1.06 -7.41 10.53
C LEU A 91 2.25 -8.10 11.23
N ASP A 92 2.70 -7.60 12.39
CA ASP A 92 3.82 -8.18 13.13
C ASP A 92 3.55 -9.61 13.59
N ARG A 93 2.27 -9.91 13.86
CA ARG A 93 1.83 -11.26 14.27
C ARG A 93 1.94 -12.29 13.16
N LEU A 94 2.01 -11.85 11.90
CA LEU A 94 2.07 -12.73 10.73
C LEU A 94 3.49 -13.28 10.49
N GLY A 95 4.52 -12.54 10.94
CA GLY A 95 5.92 -12.93 10.81
C GLY A 95 6.41 -13.02 9.36
N GLU A 96 7.60 -13.58 9.20
CA GLU A 96 8.31 -13.67 7.90
C GLU A 96 7.65 -14.61 6.89
N ASP A 97 6.63 -15.35 7.29
CA ASP A 97 5.84 -16.21 6.40
C ASP A 97 4.69 -15.45 5.70
N SER A 98 4.61 -14.13 5.90
CA SER A 98 3.63 -13.26 5.27
C SER A 98 4.26 -12.24 4.35
N SER A 99 3.76 -12.16 3.11
CA SER A 99 4.16 -11.12 2.16
C SER A 99 3.90 -9.71 2.69
N PHE A 100 2.78 -9.47 3.38
CA PHE A 100 2.47 -8.16 3.95
C PHE A 100 3.43 -7.74 5.07
N TYR A 101 3.86 -8.69 5.90
CA TYR A 101 4.90 -8.41 6.89
C TYR A 101 6.22 -8.01 6.22
N LEU A 102 6.65 -8.76 5.20
CA LEU A 102 7.88 -8.48 4.46
C LEU A 102 7.79 -7.15 3.70
N PHE A 103 6.66 -6.83 3.09
CA PHE A 103 6.44 -5.54 2.43
C PHE A 103 6.50 -4.38 3.43
N LYS A 104 5.80 -4.50 4.58
CA LYS A 104 5.92 -3.53 5.68
C LYS A 104 7.39 -3.31 6.06
N ARG A 105 8.11 -4.39 6.37
CA ARG A 105 9.51 -4.32 6.82
C ARG A 105 10.41 -3.70 5.75
N GLY A 106 10.24 -4.08 4.49
CA GLY A 106 10.95 -3.49 3.36
C GLY A 106 10.71 -1.98 3.23
N LEU A 107 9.48 -1.51 3.44
CA LEU A 107 9.15 -0.08 3.43
C LEU A 107 9.77 0.67 4.62
N LEU A 108 9.83 0.04 5.80
CA LEU A 108 10.52 0.60 6.96
C LEU A 108 12.03 0.68 6.74
N HIS A 109 12.65 -0.33 6.12
CA HIS A 109 14.05 -0.28 5.69
C HIS A 109 14.31 0.84 4.67
N LEU A 110 13.39 1.05 3.71
CA LEU A 110 13.47 2.19 2.80
C LEU A 110 13.47 3.52 3.56
N ALA A 111 12.57 3.66 4.53
CA ALA A 111 12.50 4.86 5.36
C ALA A 111 13.74 5.10 6.23
N ALA A 112 14.47 4.03 6.57
CA ALA A 112 15.73 4.07 7.30
C ALA A 112 16.98 4.21 6.38
N ASN A 113 16.80 4.34 5.07
CA ASN A 113 17.87 4.34 4.04
C ASN A 113 18.67 3.02 3.98
N GLU A 114 18.07 1.93 4.47
CA GLU A 114 18.64 0.59 4.44
C GLU A 114 18.25 -0.11 3.13
N TYR A 115 18.72 0.43 2.00
CA TYR A 115 18.21 0.09 0.67
C TYR A 115 18.38 -1.39 0.31
N GLN A 116 19.51 -2.02 0.70
CA GLN A 116 19.70 -3.45 0.41
C GLN A 116 18.72 -4.33 1.17
N ALA A 117 18.50 -4.04 2.46
CA ALA A 117 17.52 -4.77 3.27
C ALA A 117 16.07 -4.57 2.74
N CYS A 118 15.75 -3.33 2.30
CA CYS A 118 14.49 -3.05 1.61
C CYS A 118 14.30 -3.96 0.39
N ILE A 119 15.29 -4.02 -0.50
CA ILE A 119 15.24 -4.82 -1.74
C ILE A 119 15.05 -6.30 -1.42
N ASP A 120 15.77 -6.82 -0.45
CA ASP A 120 15.75 -8.23 -0.08
C ASP A 120 14.36 -8.64 0.48
N ASP A 121 13.79 -7.81 1.37
CA ASP A 121 12.46 -8.07 1.93
C ASP A 121 11.36 -7.93 0.88
N LEU A 122 11.42 -6.91 0.03
CA LEU A 122 10.41 -6.75 -1.03
C LEU A 122 10.47 -7.92 -2.03
N LYS A 123 11.65 -8.41 -2.41
CA LYS A 123 11.81 -9.57 -3.29
C LYS A 123 11.24 -10.84 -2.65
N ARG A 124 11.52 -11.08 -1.37
CA ARG A 124 10.97 -12.22 -0.63
C ARG A 124 9.44 -12.12 -0.55
N GLY A 125 8.91 -10.95 -0.20
CA GLY A 125 7.47 -10.72 -0.12
C GLY A 125 6.77 -10.95 -1.47
N MET A 126 7.33 -10.46 -2.56
CA MET A 126 6.79 -10.67 -3.92
C MET A 126 6.77 -12.16 -4.31
N ALA A 127 7.79 -12.93 -3.94
CA ALA A 127 7.84 -14.36 -4.22
C ALA A 127 6.72 -15.14 -3.50
N MET A 128 6.24 -14.63 -2.36
CA MET A 128 5.17 -15.23 -1.56
C MET A 128 3.77 -14.69 -1.93
N ASN A 129 3.68 -13.52 -2.57
CA ASN A 129 2.41 -12.87 -2.88
C ASN A 129 1.88 -13.29 -4.25
N ALA A 130 1.25 -14.45 -4.31
CA ALA A 130 0.61 -14.94 -5.53
C ALA A 130 -0.76 -14.28 -5.81
N ASP A 131 -1.44 -13.81 -4.77
CA ASP A 131 -2.85 -13.40 -4.84
C ASP A 131 -3.04 -11.96 -5.34
N ASN A 132 -2.01 -11.11 -5.24
CA ASN A 132 -2.10 -9.71 -5.65
C ASN A 132 -0.90 -9.30 -6.54
N PRO A 133 -0.94 -9.62 -7.85
CA PRO A 133 0.15 -9.29 -8.77
C PRO A 133 0.34 -7.77 -8.97
N ASN A 134 -0.70 -6.97 -8.82
CA ASN A 134 -0.59 -5.50 -8.92
C ASN A 134 0.28 -4.94 -7.80
N LEU A 135 0.10 -5.42 -6.57
CA LEU A 135 0.96 -5.04 -5.46
C LEU A 135 2.43 -5.44 -5.71
N ASN A 136 2.67 -6.58 -6.37
CA ASN A 136 4.04 -6.97 -6.74
C ASN A 136 4.68 -5.98 -7.73
N ILE A 137 3.91 -5.43 -8.67
CA ILE A 137 4.41 -4.40 -9.60
C ILE A 137 4.86 -3.17 -8.82
N ASP A 138 4.10 -2.75 -7.84
CA ASP A 138 4.43 -1.61 -6.99
C ASP A 138 5.67 -1.86 -6.15
N MET A 139 5.76 -3.02 -5.51
CA MET A 139 6.93 -3.41 -4.73
C MET A 139 8.18 -3.55 -5.61
N GLN A 140 8.05 -4.07 -6.82
CA GLN A 140 9.14 -4.14 -7.79
C GLN A 140 9.65 -2.75 -8.18
N ARG A 141 8.76 -1.77 -8.34
CA ARG A 141 9.13 -0.38 -8.66
C ARG A 141 9.90 0.25 -7.50
N ILE A 142 9.43 0.06 -6.27
CA ILE A 142 10.13 0.55 -5.06
C ILE A 142 11.52 -0.08 -4.96
N ALA A 143 11.63 -1.39 -5.10
CA ALA A 143 12.91 -2.10 -5.06
C ALA A 143 13.87 -1.62 -6.16
N GLY A 144 13.36 -1.37 -7.38
CA GLY A 144 14.14 -0.82 -8.48
C GLY A 144 14.65 0.60 -8.22
N ASN A 145 13.85 1.42 -7.54
CA ASN A 145 14.27 2.76 -7.16
C ASN A 145 15.32 2.72 -6.02
N ALA A 146 15.13 1.84 -5.03
CA ALA A 146 16.13 1.62 -3.97
C ALA A 146 17.49 1.16 -4.56
N GLN A 147 17.45 0.29 -5.59
CA GLN A 147 18.68 -0.13 -6.29
C GLN A 147 19.40 1.03 -6.97
N LYS A 148 18.66 1.93 -7.62
CA LYS A 148 19.27 3.14 -8.24
C LYS A 148 19.97 4.01 -7.20
N LEU A 149 19.38 4.18 -6.00
CA LEU A 149 20.02 4.95 -4.92
C LEU A 149 21.32 4.30 -4.44
N ILE A 150 21.42 2.96 -4.40
CA ILE A 150 22.68 2.26 -4.14
C ILE A 150 23.69 2.56 -5.25
N ASP A 151 23.27 2.46 -6.51
CA ASP A 151 24.16 2.59 -7.67
C ASP A 151 24.62 4.04 -7.87
N GLU A 152 23.80 5.02 -7.52
CA GLU A 152 24.08 6.46 -7.62
C GLU A 152 24.80 7.01 -6.40
N SER A 153 24.98 6.25 -5.32
CA SER A 153 25.73 6.64 -4.12
C SER A 153 27.23 6.30 -4.19
N PRO A 154 28.06 7.05 -4.94
CA PRO A 154 29.48 7.06 -4.73
C PRO A 154 29.80 8.18 -3.73
N THR A 155 29.99 7.83 -2.46
CA THR A 155 30.58 8.65 -1.38
C THR A 155 29.88 9.97 -1.01
N GLN A 156 29.14 9.93 0.10
CA GLN A 156 28.93 10.99 1.11
C GLN A 156 28.43 12.38 0.63
N ASP A 157 27.12 12.60 0.75
CA ASP A 157 26.63 13.83 1.35
C ASP A 157 25.23 13.61 1.97
N SER A 158 25.13 13.69 3.30
CA SER A 158 23.95 13.34 4.10
C SER A 158 22.75 14.30 3.98
N SER A 159 22.85 15.36 3.21
CA SER A 159 21.80 16.38 3.03
C SER A 159 20.88 16.11 1.82
N GLN A 160 21.27 15.23 0.90
CA GLN A 160 20.49 14.88 -0.29
C GLN A 160 19.59 13.65 -0.07
N GLU A 161 19.94 12.78 0.87
CA GLU A 161 19.26 11.50 1.15
C GLU A 161 17.82 11.65 1.63
N THR A 162 17.49 12.68 2.42
CA THR A 162 16.11 12.88 2.91
C THR A 162 15.15 13.35 1.83
N ALA A 163 15.65 14.19 0.89
CA ALA A 163 14.83 14.68 -0.23
C ALA A 163 14.50 13.56 -1.23
N ASP A 164 15.42 12.63 -1.45
CA ASP A 164 15.23 11.50 -2.37
C ASP A 164 14.26 10.46 -1.81
N ARG A 165 14.28 10.20 -0.51
CA ARG A 165 13.34 9.31 0.18
C ARG A 165 11.89 9.80 0.07
N ASP A 166 11.66 11.08 0.40
CA ASP A 166 10.33 11.69 0.32
C ASP A 166 9.85 11.74 -1.14
N SER A 167 10.77 11.89 -2.09
CA SER A 167 10.50 11.81 -3.52
C SER A 167 10.09 10.40 -3.97
N LEU A 168 10.69 9.33 -3.42
CA LEU A 168 10.35 7.94 -3.76
C LEU A 168 8.95 7.57 -3.26
N LEU A 169 8.63 7.94 -2.03
CA LEU A 169 7.29 7.73 -1.47
C LEU A 169 6.24 8.58 -2.18
N ALA A 170 6.60 9.82 -2.56
CA ALA A 170 5.75 10.69 -3.37
C ALA A 170 5.62 10.20 -4.83
N ALA A 171 6.64 9.57 -5.40
CA ALA A 171 6.58 8.93 -6.72
C ALA A 171 5.69 7.69 -6.71
N TYR A 172 5.75 6.87 -5.65
CA TYR A 172 4.79 5.78 -5.43
C TYR A 172 3.36 6.31 -5.41
N ARG A 173 3.11 7.37 -4.63
CA ARG A 173 1.81 8.05 -4.57
C ARG A 173 1.35 8.51 -5.95
N ARG A 174 2.19 9.25 -6.69
CA ARG A 174 1.86 9.75 -8.03
C ARG A 174 1.60 8.65 -9.05
N SER A 175 2.41 7.58 -9.06
CA SER A 175 2.31 6.53 -10.08
C SER A 175 1.11 5.61 -9.89
N ASN A 176 0.62 5.46 -8.65
CA ASN A 176 -0.55 4.63 -8.36
C ASN A 176 -1.86 5.41 -8.38
N PHE A 177 -1.77 6.75 -8.29
CA PHE A 177 -2.92 7.60 -8.08
C PHE A 177 -3.03 8.74 -9.11
N ASP A 178 -1.96 9.04 -9.87
CA ASP A 178 -1.94 10.11 -10.89
C ASP A 178 -1.79 9.56 -12.33
N SER A 179 -1.88 8.24 -12.56
CA SER A 179 -1.81 7.73 -13.92
C SER A 179 -3.12 7.98 -14.66
N GLU A 180 -3.06 9.06 -15.42
CA GLU A 180 -3.74 9.40 -16.67
C GLU A 180 -5.16 9.95 -16.58
N TYR A 181 -5.20 11.23 -16.86
CA TYR A 181 -6.21 11.84 -17.72
C TYR A 181 -5.63 12.01 -19.12
#